data_430fc1dae21c293fc9b4e11a65cfe682
#
_entry.id   430fc1dae21c293fc9b4e11a65cfe682
#
_cell.length_a   1.000
_cell.length_b   1.000
_cell.length_c   1.000
_cell.angle_alpha   90.00
_cell.angle_beta   90.00
_cell.angle_gamma   90.00
#
_symmetry.space_group_name_H-M   'P 1'
#
loop_
_entity.id
_entity.type
_entity.pdbx_description
1 polymer ?
#
loop_
_entity_poly.entity_id
_entity_poly.type
_entity_poly.pdbx_seq_one_letter_code
_entity_poly.pdbx_strand_id
1 'polypeptide(L)'
;MGRIVTKNQPCEDCGGSDPLQIYEDGSTFCFSCRKSHGNKEGNNKSMSNNDNEDFDAVDNDWGPTVKEVSEGYPTRGFRERNINKNVAEYYGVKVSYDLDGSIDTHYYPYHKGEALTGYKVRELPKTFKANVGKVKGGLFGQHLFSGGKRLVITEGELDTLAVACALYKRWGTFYPVVSIRSSTTLKDLVEEREWIRNFEEVIIWFDNDDSGKTATKEAAKIIGYDKIKIAKTPEKDASDTWIKDPDKVLKAIYDAVEYTPAGILNKDELWNQLVSYNELESVPYPPFMGGLNEKLKGMRFGEITLWTSGTGSGKSTLLREIAFHLLDITKDKIGIISLEESPAETARKMSGMALNRNTAAEEIPVEELKEGYDRVFGSDRVLVLDHQGSISDGSIMDFLEYMCLSGAKYLFVDHITILASEGAEGLTGNEAIDLIMNQLLRMAKKHNVWIGLISHLRKTDNKGKSFEEGKLPSMDDIRGSGSIKQISNDIIAFARDVGNANESKRNTINTKVLKCRYTGLTGPSGALLYNFSTGRLDKGTEYPDDGDQE
;
A
#
# COMPACT_ATOMS: atom_id res chain seq x y z
N MET A 1 34.42 -21.14 -11.68
CA MET A 1 34.49 -20.13 -10.60
C MET A 1 35.65 -20.51 -9.69
N GLY A 2 36.56 -19.57 -9.39
CA GLY A 2 37.71 -19.78 -8.52
C GLY A 2 37.29 -20.08 -7.09
N ARG A 3 38.24 -20.49 -6.25
CA ARG A 3 38.03 -20.73 -4.82
C ARG A 3 37.70 -19.41 -4.15
N ILE A 4 36.70 -19.40 -3.24
CA ILE A 4 36.30 -18.19 -2.53
C ILE A 4 37.37 -17.84 -1.49
N VAL A 5 37.87 -16.59 -1.55
CA VAL A 5 38.85 -16.07 -0.60
C VAL A 5 38.17 -15.35 0.57
N THR A 6 37.12 -14.56 0.27
CA THR A 6 36.42 -13.79 1.30
C THR A 6 34.92 -13.82 1.03
N LYS A 7 34.11 -14.02 2.09
CA LYS A 7 32.64 -13.99 2.07
C LYS A 7 32.13 -12.80 2.89
N ASN A 8 30.88 -12.47 2.68
CA ASN A 8 30.13 -11.51 3.50
C ASN A 8 30.77 -10.12 3.51
N GLN A 9 31.06 -9.58 2.32
CA GLN A 9 31.57 -8.21 2.18
C GLN A 9 30.44 -7.29 1.71
N PRO A 10 30.49 -6.00 2.06
CA PRO A 10 29.52 -5.01 1.57
C PRO A 10 29.66 -4.83 0.06
N CYS A 11 28.53 -4.65 -0.61
CA CYS A 11 28.46 -4.40 -2.04
C CYS A 11 28.23 -2.90 -2.31
N GLU A 12 29.16 -2.28 -3.00
CA GLU A 12 29.08 -0.85 -3.35
C GLU A 12 27.93 -0.56 -4.36
N ASP A 13 27.55 -1.52 -5.19
CA ASP A 13 26.50 -1.34 -6.20
C ASP A 13 25.07 -1.31 -5.64
N CYS A 14 24.81 -2.07 -4.57
CA CYS A 14 23.46 -2.18 -4.02
C CYS A 14 23.35 -1.77 -2.53
N GLY A 15 24.46 -1.40 -1.90
CA GLY A 15 24.51 -0.99 -0.49
C GLY A 15 24.24 -2.13 0.51
N GLY A 16 24.16 -3.39 0.06
CA GLY A 16 24.00 -4.53 0.96
C GLY A 16 25.22 -4.73 1.86
N SER A 17 25.02 -5.03 3.14
CA SER A 17 26.10 -5.10 4.14
C SER A 17 27.01 -6.32 4.00
N ASP A 18 26.51 -7.44 3.43
CA ASP A 18 27.18 -8.74 3.45
C ASP A 18 26.96 -9.68 2.25
N PRO A 19 26.44 -9.23 1.09
CA PRO A 19 26.10 -10.12 -0.03
C PRO A 19 27.26 -10.39 -0.99
N LEU A 20 28.42 -9.78 -0.85
CA LEU A 20 29.51 -9.87 -1.79
C LEU A 20 30.51 -10.99 -1.42
N GLN A 21 30.87 -11.80 -2.42
CA GLN A 21 31.97 -12.79 -2.33
C GLN A 21 33.12 -12.41 -3.26
N ILE A 22 34.35 -12.63 -2.79
CA ILE A 22 35.59 -12.38 -3.52
C ILE A 22 36.27 -13.73 -3.78
N TYR A 23 36.71 -13.94 -5.03
CA TYR A 23 37.35 -15.17 -5.50
C TYR A 23 38.88 -15.00 -5.63
N GLU A 24 39.62 -16.13 -5.71
CA GLU A 24 41.10 -16.13 -5.81
C GLU A 24 41.63 -15.39 -7.05
N ASP A 25 40.83 -15.32 -8.11
CA ASP A 25 41.17 -14.60 -9.35
C ASP A 25 40.87 -13.09 -9.24
N GLY A 26 40.45 -12.59 -8.07
CA GLY A 26 40.11 -11.21 -7.84
C GLY A 26 38.72 -10.81 -8.39
N SER A 27 37.98 -11.74 -8.97
CA SER A 27 36.60 -11.48 -9.36
C SER A 27 35.68 -11.42 -8.13
N THR A 28 34.56 -10.67 -8.25
CA THR A 28 33.58 -10.54 -7.18
C THR A 28 32.19 -10.87 -7.69
N PHE A 29 31.34 -11.40 -6.83
CA PHE A 29 29.93 -11.64 -7.11
C PHE A 29 29.05 -11.23 -5.93
N CYS A 30 28.02 -10.42 -6.20
CA CYS A 30 27.03 -10.01 -5.20
C CYS A 30 25.75 -10.82 -5.34
N PHE A 31 25.36 -11.51 -4.26
CA PHE A 31 24.15 -12.34 -4.26
C PHE A 31 22.84 -11.52 -4.14
N SER A 32 22.91 -10.27 -3.69
CA SER A 32 21.74 -9.40 -3.62
C SER A 32 21.39 -8.74 -4.97
N CYS A 33 22.35 -8.07 -5.60
CA CYS A 33 22.12 -7.42 -6.90
C CYS A 33 22.53 -8.25 -8.11
N ARG A 34 23.13 -9.43 -7.90
CA ARG A 34 23.60 -10.38 -8.93
C ARG A 34 24.64 -9.81 -9.90
N LYS A 35 25.31 -8.73 -9.53
CA LYS A 35 26.42 -8.19 -10.34
C LYS A 35 27.72 -8.91 -10.05
N SER A 36 28.50 -9.13 -11.11
CA SER A 36 29.86 -9.66 -11.04
C SER A 36 30.83 -8.67 -11.66
N HIS A 37 31.99 -8.51 -11.04
CA HIS A 37 33.11 -7.72 -11.57
C HIS A 37 34.31 -8.66 -11.77
N GLY A 38 34.80 -8.72 -13.01
CA GLY A 38 36.03 -9.45 -13.34
C GLY A 38 37.28 -8.68 -12.98
N ASN A 39 38.44 -9.37 -12.90
CA ASN A 39 39.73 -8.74 -12.67
C ASN A 39 40.05 -7.76 -13.83
N LYS A 40 40.53 -6.56 -13.53
CA LYS A 40 40.76 -5.47 -14.48
C LYS A 40 41.94 -5.69 -15.46
N GLU A 41 42.54 -6.89 -15.50
CA GLU A 41 43.61 -7.22 -16.44
C GLU A 41 43.16 -8.33 -17.40
N GLY A 42 42.67 -7.95 -18.55
CA GLY A 42 42.48 -8.85 -19.69
C GLY A 42 41.13 -8.79 -20.39
N ASN A 43 41.10 -8.01 -21.47
CA ASN A 43 40.15 -8.04 -22.61
C ASN A 43 38.66 -7.68 -22.36
N ASN A 44 38.33 -6.46 -22.77
CA ASN A 44 37.02 -6.00 -23.16
C ASN A 44 36.35 -6.91 -24.19
N LYS A 45 35.30 -7.61 -23.79
CA LYS A 45 34.16 -7.93 -24.64
C LYS A 45 32.91 -7.53 -23.87
N SER A 46 32.30 -6.44 -24.32
CA SER A 46 30.96 -6.01 -23.90
C SER A 46 29.96 -7.09 -24.28
N MET A 47 29.40 -7.78 -23.29
CA MET A 47 28.18 -8.57 -23.48
C MET A 47 26.98 -7.66 -23.22
N SER A 48 26.19 -7.49 -24.26
CA SER A 48 24.89 -6.83 -24.25
C SER A 48 23.93 -7.55 -23.31
N ASN A 49 23.22 -6.76 -22.49
CA ASN A 49 22.05 -7.21 -21.73
C ASN A 49 20.96 -7.69 -22.70
N ASN A 50 20.80 -8.97 -22.82
CA ASN A 50 19.56 -9.70 -23.13
C ASN A 50 19.94 -11.16 -23.12
N ASP A 51 19.55 -11.85 -22.04
CA ASP A 51 19.06 -13.22 -22.09
C ASP A 51 19.10 -13.77 -20.66
N ASN A 52 17.90 -13.87 -20.08
CA ASN A 52 17.65 -14.73 -18.94
C ASN A 52 17.82 -16.19 -19.42
N GLU A 53 19.05 -16.67 -19.50
CA GLU A 53 19.31 -18.08 -19.72
C GLU A 53 19.00 -18.86 -18.44
N ASP A 54 18.11 -19.83 -18.60
CA ASP A 54 17.84 -20.91 -17.66
C ASP A 54 19.17 -21.48 -17.14
N PHE A 55 19.20 -21.86 -15.84
CA PHE A 55 20.30 -22.64 -15.28
C PHE A 55 20.43 -23.96 -16.07
N ASP A 56 21.15 -23.93 -17.19
CA ASP A 56 21.53 -25.13 -17.89
C ASP A 56 22.50 -25.94 -17.03
N ALA A 57 22.20 -27.24 -16.93
CA ALA A 57 23.04 -28.19 -16.24
C ALA A 57 24.49 -27.99 -16.70
N VAL A 58 25.35 -27.60 -15.79
CA VAL A 58 26.77 -27.84 -15.95
C VAL A 58 26.88 -29.37 -15.96
N ASP A 59 27.31 -29.96 -17.05
CA ASP A 59 27.74 -31.35 -17.04
C ASP A 59 28.88 -31.44 -16.04
N ASN A 60 28.52 -31.79 -14.82
CA ASN A 60 29.49 -32.06 -13.76
C ASN A 60 30.03 -33.44 -14.05
N ASP A 61 31.27 -33.54 -14.54
CA ASP A 61 32.01 -34.79 -14.76
C ASP A 61 32.12 -35.70 -13.53
N TRP A 62 31.55 -35.32 -12.39
CA TRP A 62 31.72 -35.98 -11.07
C TRP A 62 30.40 -36.33 -10.37
N GLY A 63 29.25 -36.16 -10.99
CA GLY A 63 27.92 -36.50 -10.40
C GLY A 63 27.30 -37.73 -11.10
N PRO A 64 26.26 -38.35 -10.45
CA PRO A 64 25.55 -39.46 -11.07
C PRO A 64 24.79 -39.02 -12.33
N THR A 65 24.75 -39.85 -13.35
CA THR A 65 23.93 -39.64 -14.55
C THR A 65 22.45 -39.93 -14.26
N VAL A 66 21.55 -39.42 -15.11
CA VAL A 66 20.09 -39.67 -15.00
C VAL A 66 19.81 -41.20 -15.02
N LYS A 67 20.54 -41.96 -15.81
CA LYS A 67 20.41 -43.42 -15.90
C LYS A 67 20.84 -44.10 -14.60
N GLU A 68 21.98 -43.71 -14.03
CA GLU A 68 22.48 -44.27 -12.77
C GLU A 68 21.51 -44.00 -11.62
N VAL A 69 20.93 -42.79 -11.53
CA VAL A 69 19.91 -42.49 -10.51
C VAL A 69 18.64 -43.30 -10.75
N SER A 70 18.17 -43.41 -12.00
CA SER A 70 16.93 -44.10 -12.35
C SER A 70 16.98 -45.58 -12.04
N GLU A 71 18.10 -46.25 -12.45
CA GLU A 71 18.25 -47.71 -12.35
C GLU A 71 18.91 -48.16 -11.06
N GLY A 72 19.86 -47.38 -10.52
CA GLY A 72 20.70 -47.77 -9.38
C GLY A 72 20.21 -47.31 -8.03
N TYR A 73 19.43 -46.21 -7.94
CA TYR A 73 19.05 -45.67 -6.66
C TYR A 73 17.67 -46.19 -6.19
N PRO A 74 17.55 -46.55 -4.91
CA PRO A 74 16.31 -47.11 -4.39
C PRO A 74 15.25 -46.04 -4.17
N THR A 75 13.98 -46.46 -4.10
CA THR A 75 12.86 -45.66 -3.62
C THR A 75 12.53 -46.07 -2.20
N ARG A 76 12.34 -45.07 -1.33
CA ARG A 76 11.96 -45.26 0.09
C ARG A 76 10.92 -44.26 0.50
N GLY A 77 10.17 -44.58 1.57
CA GLY A 77 9.36 -43.61 2.28
C GLY A 77 10.21 -42.73 3.21
N PHE A 78 9.78 -41.51 3.46
CA PHE A 78 10.49 -40.54 4.30
C PHE A 78 9.83 -40.48 5.67
N ARG A 79 10.37 -41.19 6.68
CA ARG A 79 9.75 -41.30 8.02
C ARG A 79 9.60 -39.94 8.70
N GLU A 80 10.61 -39.09 8.57
CA GLU A 80 10.59 -37.75 9.18
C GLU A 80 9.52 -36.81 8.59
N ARG A 81 9.07 -37.11 7.38
CA ARG A 81 8.03 -36.35 6.67
C ARG A 81 6.71 -37.10 6.51
N ASN A 82 6.58 -38.27 7.15
CA ASN A 82 5.41 -39.13 7.03
C ASN A 82 5.04 -39.55 5.59
N ILE A 83 5.99 -39.50 4.65
CA ILE A 83 5.77 -39.92 3.27
C ILE A 83 5.93 -41.42 3.16
N ASN A 84 4.86 -42.11 2.74
CA ASN A 84 4.91 -43.56 2.59
C ASN A 84 5.61 -43.99 1.28
N LYS A 85 6.10 -45.25 1.29
CA LYS A 85 6.86 -45.80 0.15
C LYS A 85 6.04 -45.84 -1.15
N ASN A 86 4.74 -46.19 -1.07
CA ASN A 86 3.88 -46.30 -2.25
C ASN A 86 3.73 -44.99 -3.00
N VAL A 87 3.64 -43.86 -2.27
CA VAL A 87 3.58 -42.53 -2.88
C VAL A 87 4.92 -42.15 -3.50
N ALA A 88 6.03 -42.39 -2.81
CA ALA A 88 7.36 -42.14 -3.33
C ALA A 88 7.64 -42.96 -4.61
N GLU A 89 7.19 -44.22 -4.63
CA GLU A 89 7.30 -45.10 -5.82
C GLU A 89 6.42 -44.59 -6.96
N TYR A 90 5.18 -44.21 -6.70
CA TYR A 90 4.29 -43.71 -7.75
C TYR A 90 4.81 -42.44 -8.42
N TYR A 91 5.42 -41.55 -7.64
CA TYR A 91 6.03 -40.31 -8.15
C TYR A 91 7.48 -40.55 -8.68
N GLY A 92 8.04 -41.76 -8.56
CA GLY A 92 9.37 -42.09 -9.07
C GLY A 92 10.52 -41.46 -8.29
N VAL A 93 10.28 -41.03 -7.01
CA VAL A 93 11.32 -40.37 -6.21
C VAL A 93 12.39 -41.39 -5.79
N LYS A 94 13.64 -41.00 -5.93
CA LYS A 94 14.81 -41.78 -5.58
C LYS A 94 15.56 -41.18 -4.40
N VAL A 95 16.35 -41.99 -3.69
CA VAL A 95 17.13 -41.53 -2.53
C VAL A 95 18.56 -42.09 -2.59
N SER A 96 19.50 -41.36 -2.00
CA SER A 96 20.82 -41.87 -1.61
C SER A 96 20.97 -41.86 -0.09
N TYR A 97 22.01 -42.53 0.40
CA TYR A 97 22.26 -42.71 1.83
C TYR A 97 23.64 -42.21 2.20
N ASP A 98 23.73 -41.63 3.40
CA ASP A 98 25.00 -41.35 4.04
C ASP A 98 25.64 -42.65 4.58
N LEU A 99 26.87 -42.53 5.05
CA LEU A 99 27.67 -43.66 5.58
C LEU A 99 27.03 -44.35 6.80
N ASP A 100 26.19 -43.65 7.54
CA ASP A 100 25.43 -44.19 8.68
C ASP A 100 24.14 -44.90 8.26
N GLY A 101 23.79 -44.89 6.99
CA GLY A 101 22.59 -45.52 6.42
C GLY A 101 21.32 -44.64 6.53
N SER A 102 21.45 -43.38 6.94
CA SER A 102 20.36 -42.41 6.84
C SER A 102 20.21 -41.88 5.40
N ILE A 103 18.99 -41.45 5.04
CA ILE A 103 18.77 -40.80 3.74
C ILE A 103 19.43 -39.43 3.79
N ASP A 104 20.37 -39.16 2.88
CA ASP A 104 21.08 -37.89 2.75
C ASP A 104 20.52 -37.02 1.62
N THR A 105 20.04 -37.63 0.54
CA THR A 105 19.61 -36.89 -0.65
C THR A 105 18.31 -37.46 -1.25
N HIS A 106 17.43 -36.58 -1.67
CA HIS A 106 16.24 -36.87 -2.45
C HIS A 106 16.44 -36.44 -3.91
N TYR A 107 15.99 -37.28 -4.86
CA TYR A 107 16.00 -37.05 -6.29
C TYR A 107 14.57 -37.06 -6.82
N TYR A 108 14.06 -35.92 -7.20
CA TYR A 108 12.69 -35.72 -7.70
C TYR A 108 12.71 -35.72 -9.24
N PRO A 109 12.05 -36.71 -9.91
CA PRO A 109 12.11 -36.82 -11.36
C PRO A 109 11.27 -35.76 -12.07
N TYR A 110 11.82 -35.21 -13.15
CA TYR A 110 11.12 -34.31 -14.06
C TYR A 110 11.05 -34.94 -15.46
N HIS A 111 9.86 -34.79 -16.06
CA HIS A 111 9.57 -35.38 -17.36
C HIS A 111 9.15 -34.33 -18.37
N LYS A 112 9.45 -34.56 -19.63
CA LYS A 112 8.87 -33.85 -20.76
C LYS A 112 8.00 -34.85 -21.56
N GLY A 113 6.67 -34.73 -21.38
CA GLY A 113 5.77 -35.83 -21.75
C GLY A 113 6.07 -37.07 -20.90
N GLU A 114 6.27 -38.21 -21.55
CA GLU A 114 6.63 -39.48 -20.89
C GLU A 114 8.14 -39.63 -20.63
N ALA A 115 8.98 -38.83 -21.28
CA ALA A 115 10.43 -38.98 -21.20
C ALA A 115 10.99 -38.33 -19.92
N LEU A 116 11.70 -39.13 -19.10
CA LEU A 116 12.47 -38.63 -17.96
C LEU A 116 13.65 -37.79 -18.47
N THR A 117 13.72 -36.52 -18.07
CA THR A 117 14.74 -35.56 -18.51
C THR A 117 15.80 -35.28 -17.47
N GLY A 118 15.47 -35.42 -16.18
CA GLY A 118 16.41 -35.18 -15.09
C GLY A 118 15.78 -35.31 -13.73
N TYR A 119 16.58 -35.04 -12.72
CA TYR A 119 16.16 -35.02 -11.31
C TYR A 119 16.55 -33.70 -10.66
N LYS A 120 15.60 -33.07 -9.96
CA LYS A 120 15.89 -32.01 -9.02
C LYS A 120 16.40 -32.64 -7.74
N VAL A 121 17.54 -32.15 -7.24
CA VAL A 121 18.29 -32.77 -6.15
C VAL A 121 18.18 -31.93 -4.89
N ARG A 122 17.77 -32.57 -3.79
CA ARG A 122 17.68 -31.95 -2.49
C ARG A 122 18.47 -32.76 -1.48
N GLU A 123 19.56 -32.18 -0.97
CA GLU A 123 20.34 -32.72 0.12
C GLU A 123 19.70 -32.33 1.48
N LEU A 124 19.72 -33.24 2.43
CA LEU A 124 19.18 -33.00 3.73
C LEU A 124 20.21 -32.35 4.67
N PRO A 125 19.83 -31.47 5.60
CA PRO A 125 18.44 -31.12 5.96
C PRO A 125 17.71 -30.18 5.00
N LYS A 126 18.36 -29.29 4.25
CA LYS A 126 17.71 -28.41 3.25
C LYS A 126 18.75 -27.66 2.40
N THR A 127 19.48 -28.37 1.56
CA THR A 127 20.38 -27.75 0.57
C THR A 127 20.00 -28.25 -0.83
N PHE A 128 19.85 -27.34 -1.79
CA PHE A 128 19.66 -27.72 -3.19
C PHE A 128 21.03 -27.81 -3.86
N LYS A 129 21.32 -28.98 -4.42
CA LYS A 129 22.50 -29.22 -5.26
C LYS A 129 22.19 -28.96 -6.73
N ALA A 130 23.22 -29.04 -7.56
CA ALA A 130 23.05 -29.08 -9.01
C ALA A 130 22.13 -30.26 -9.42
N ASN A 131 21.23 -29.99 -10.35
CA ASN A 131 20.31 -31.00 -10.85
C ASN A 131 21.08 -32.10 -11.60
N VAL A 132 20.52 -33.31 -11.62
CA VAL A 132 21.02 -34.39 -12.45
C VAL A 132 20.27 -34.39 -13.78
N GLY A 133 20.96 -34.18 -14.89
CA GLY A 133 20.34 -34.02 -16.19
C GLY A 133 19.61 -32.70 -16.36
N LYS A 134 18.65 -32.63 -17.28
CA LYS A 134 17.90 -31.39 -17.58
C LYS A 134 16.56 -31.39 -16.87
N VAL A 135 16.42 -30.58 -15.85
CA VAL A 135 15.14 -30.31 -15.19
C VAL A 135 14.38 -29.25 -15.99
N LYS A 136 13.96 -29.62 -17.21
CA LYS A 136 13.24 -28.76 -18.15
C LYS A 136 11.90 -29.40 -18.54
N GLY A 137 10.87 -28.54 -18.59
CA GLY A 137 9.50 -28.90 -19.00
C GLY A 137 8.70 -29.60 -17.90
N GLY A 138 7.44 -29.25 -17.82
CA GLY A 138 6.45 -29.87 -16.95
C GLY A 138 6.53 -29.54 -15.47
N LEU A 139 5.41 -29.82 -14.80
CA LEU A 139 5.30 -29.78 -13.36
C LEU A 139 5.76 -31.11 -12.76
N PHE A 140 6.27 -31.10 -11.53
CA PHE A 140 6.61 -32.36 -10.86
C PHE A 140 5.35 -33.23 -10.70
N GLY A 141 5.40 -34.47 -11.16
CA GLY A 141 4.28 -35.42 -11.13
C GLY A 141 3.27 -35.27 -12.28
N GLN A 142 3.43 -34.30 -13.19
CA GLN A 142 2.49 -34.03 -14.28
C GLN A 142 2.27 -35.24 -15.20
N HIS A 143 3.33 -35.97 -15.54
CA HIS A 143 3.29 -37.14 -16.45
C HIS A 143 2.40 -38.29 -15.95
N LEU A 144 2.02 -38.27 -14.67
CA LEU A 144 1.16 -39.26 -14.04
C LEU A 144 -0.35 -39.05 -14.31
N PHE A 145 -0.72 -37.88 -14.84
CA PHE A 145 -2.11 -37.48 -14.97
C PHE A 145 -2.37 -36.77 -16.30
N SER A 146 -3.49 -37.11 -16.93
CA SER A 146 -3.88 -36.49 -18.23
C SER A 146 -5.01 -35.46 -18.10
N GLY A 147 -5.74 -35.47 -16.97
CA GLY A 147 -6.89 -34.60 -16.71
C GLY A 147 -7.74 -35.13 -15.57
N GLY A 148 -8.85 -34.45 -15.26
CA GLY A 148 -9.76 -34.88 -14.22
C GLY A 148 -10.62 -33.75 -13.65
N LYS A 149 -11.36 -34.08 -12.60
CA LYS A 149 -12.22 -33.08 -11.95
C LYS A 149 -11.40 -32.02 -11.21
N ARG A 150 -10.35 -32.44 -10.49
CA ARG A 150 -9.59 -31.57 -9.59
C ARG A 150 -8.10 -31.80 -9.75
N LEU A 151 -7.35 -30.70 -9.83
CA LEU A 151 -5.90 -30.66 -9.76
C LEU A 151 -5.47 -29.88 -8.52
N VAL A 152 -4.52 -30.41 -7.75
CA VAL A 152 -3.86 -29.64 -6.68
C VAL A 152 -2.46 -29.26 -7.14
N ILE A 153 -2.12 -27.97 -7.08
CA ILE A 153 -0.79 -27.46 -7.41
C ILE A 153 -0.15 -26.91 -6.13
N THR A 154 0.94 -27.52 -5.71
CA THR A 154 1.72 -27.11 -4.54
C THR A 154 2.98 -26.33 -4.96
N GLU A 155 3.66 -25.70 -4.00
CA GLU A 155 4.90 -24.97 -4.28
C GLU A 155 6.09 -25.91 -4.43
N GLY A 156 6.20 -26.95 -3.60
CA GLY A 156 7.31 -27.87 -3.54
C GLY A 156 6.95 -29.35 -3.74
N GLU A 157 7.96 -30.15 -4.07
CA GLU A 157 7.82 -31.60 -4.30
C GLU A 157 7.39 -32.33 -3.03
N LEU A 158 7.90 -31.93 -1.85
CA LEU A 158 7.50 -32.52 -0.57
C LEU A 158 6.03 -32.25 -0.25
N ASP A 159 5.53 -31.08 -0.62
CA ASP A 159 4.12 -30.72 -0.43
C ASP A 159 3.22 -31.56 -1.32
N THR A 160 3.64 -31.78 -2.58
CA THR A 160 2.96 -32.71 -3.49
C THR A 160 2.85 -34.11 -2.88
N LEU A 161 3.97 -34.65 -2.38
CA LEU A 161 3.98 -35.98 -1.77
C LEU A 161 3.12 -36.04 -0.50
N ALA A 162 3.12 -34.99 0.32
CA ALA A 162 2.31 -34.91 1.53
C ALA A 162 0.81 -34.92 1.21
N VAL A 163 0.38 -34.10 0.25
CA VAL A 163 -1.01 -34.09 -0.23
C VAL A 163 -1.40 -35.43 -0.85
N ALA A 164 -0.53 -36.00 -1.67
CA ALA A 164 -0.74 -37.31 -2.28
C ALA A 164 -0.87 -38.42 -1.22
N CYS A 165 -0.07 -38.37 -0.14
CA CYS A 165 -0.19 -39.29 0.99
C CYS A 165 -1.55 -39.20 1.69
N ALA A 166 -2.05 -37.98 1.93
CA ALA A 166 -3.34 -37.77 2.54
C ALA A 166 -4.49 -38.34 1.70
N LEU A 167 -4.46 -38.05 0.40
CA LEU A 167 -5.47 -38.55 -0.56
C LEU A 167 -5.39 -40.08 -0.71
N TYR A 168 -4.20 -40.65 -0.86
CA TYR A 168 -4.00 -42.10 -0.95
C TYR A 168 -4.42 -42.83 0.34
N LYS A 169 -4.07 -42.30 1.50
CA LYS A 169 -4.50 -42.86 2.80
C LYS A 169 -6.01 -42.93 2.91
N ARG A 170 -6.73 -41.93 2.38
CA ARG A 170 -8.20 -41.85 2.51
C ARG A 170 -8.94 -42.71 1.48
N TRP A 171 -8.43 -42.77 0.23
CA TRP A 171 -9.17 -43.32 -0.90
C TRP A 171 -8.53 -44.57 -1.54
N GLY A 172 -7.29 -44.91 -1.20
CA GLY A 172 -6.53 -46.02 -1.78
C GLY A 172 -6.15 -45.86 -3.24
N THR A 173 -6.29 -44.66 -3.81
CA THR A 173 -5.95 -44.32 -5.20
C THR A 173 -5.23 -42.98 -5.29
N PHE A 174 -4.53 -42.74 -6.38
CA PHE A 174 -3.81 -41.50 -6.61
C PHE A 174 -4.68 -40.49 -7.34
N TYR A 175 -4.62 -39.25 -6.92
CA TYR A 175 -5.31 -38.11 -7.50
C TYR A 175 -4.30 -37.09 -8.00
N PRO A 176 -4.70 -36.21 -8.98
CA PRO A 176 -3.80 -35.22 -9.56
C PRO A 176 -3.30 -34.20 -8.52
N VAL A 177 -2.03 -34.37 -8.14
CA VAL A 177 -1.28 -33.43 -7.32
C VAL A 177 0.09 -33.23 -7.96
N VAL A 178 0.46 -31.99 -8.18
CA VAL A 178 1.71 -31.59 -8.84
C VAL A 178 2.35 -30.41 -8.11
N SER A 179 3.65 -30.15 -8.37
CA SER A 179 4.26 -28.89 -7.93
C SER A 179 4.94 -28.13 -9.06
N ILE A 180 5.06 -26.83 -8.85
CA ILE A 180 5.91 -25.97 -9.69
C ILE A 180 7.40 -26.23 -9.38
N ARG A 181 8.28 -25.92 -10.36
CA ARG A 181 9.73 -26.01 -10.14
C ARG A 181 10.26 -24.88 -9.27
N SER A 182 9.67 -23.71 -9.40
CA SER A 182 10.07 -22.49 -8.69
C SER A 182 8.92 -21.52 -8.58
N SER A 183 8.70 -20.96 -7.39
CA SER A 183 7.73 -19.90 -7.13
C SER A 183 8.15 -18.54 -7.73
N THR A 184 9.42 -18.38 -8.07
CA THR A 184 9.95 -17.09 -8.54
C THR A 184 9.55 -16.76 -9.98
N THR A 185 9.46 -17.74 -10.87
CA THR A 185 9.26 -17.47 -12.31
C THR A 185 7.90 -17.90 -12.85
N LEU A 186 7.26 -18.91 -12.25
CA LEU A 186 6.00 -19.53 -12.69
C LEU A 186 5.91 -19.87 -14.19
N LYS A 187 7.06 -19.96 -14.87
CA LYS A 187 7.14 -20.30 -16.31
C LYS A 187 6.44 -21.62 -16.62
N ASP A 188 6.53 -22.58 -15.71
CA ASP A 188 5.91 -23.89 -15.83
C ASP A 188 4.39 -23.80 -15.99
N LEU A 189 3.73 -22.91 -15.22
CA LEU A 189 2.29 -22.72 -15.32
C LEU A 189 1.88 -22.10 -16.66
N VAL A 190 2.75 -21.25 -17.23
CA VAL A 190 2.50 -20.65 -18.56
C VAL A 190 2.64 -21.71 -19.64
N GLU A 191 3.73 -22.52 -19.58
CA GLU A 191 4.02 -23.57 -20.57
C GLU A 191 2.98 -24.69 -20.52
N GLU A 192 2.53 -25.08 -19.32
CA GLU A 192 1.62 -26.19 -19.11
C GLU A 192 0.14 -25.77 -18.99
N ARG A 193 -0.19 -24.54 -19.36
CA ARG A 193 -1.55 -23.99 -19.26
C ARG A 193 -2.60 -24.83 -19.97
N GLU A 194 -2.28 -25.37 -21.13
CA GLU A 194 -3.22 -26.22 -21.90
C GLU A 194 -3.47 -27.55 -21.18
N TRP A 195 -2.44 -28.15 -20.58
CA TRP A 195 -2.62 -29.35 -19.77
C TRP A 195 -3.46 -29.07 -18.52
N ILE A 196 -3.23 -27.94 -17.83
CA ILE A 196 -4.00 -27.51 -16.64
C ILE A 196 -5.49 -27.34 -17.00
N ARG A 197 -5.83 -26.92 -18.21
CA ARG A 197 -7.21 -26.78 -18.69
C ARG A 197 -7.99 -28.07 -18.76
N ASN A 198 -7.34 -29.22 -18.78
CA ASN A 198 -7.99 -30.53 -18.75
C ASN A 198 -8.65 -30.85 -17.40
N PHE A 199 -8.50 -29.95 -16.41
CA PHE A 199 -9.14 -30.07 -15.10
C PHE A 199 -10.28 -29.07 -14.95
N GLU A 200 -11.36 -29.49 -14.29
CA GLU A 200 -12.53 -28.63 -14.03
C GLU A 200 -12.20 -27.59 -12.96
N GLU A 201 -11.43 -27.97 -11.93
CA GLU A 201 -11.08 -27.15 -10.76
C GLU A 201 -9.59 -27.29 -10.46
N VAL A 202 -8.93 -26.18 -10.15
CA VAL A 202 -7.53 -26.14 -9.75
C VAL A 202 -7.40 -25.57 -8.35
N ILE A 203 -6.83 -26.32 -7.43
CA ILE A 203 -6.53 -25.86 -6.09
C ILE A 203 -5.05 -25.49 -5.99
N ILE A 204 -4.78 -24.21 -5.72
CA ILE A 204 -3.42 -23.74 -5.42
C ILE A 204 -3.18 -23.84 -3.92
N TRP A 205 -2.08 -24.47 -3.56
CA TRP A 205 -1.61 -24.55 -2.18
C TRP A 205 -0.11 -24.22 -2.11
N PHE A 206 0.20 -22.93 -2.12
CA PHE A 206 1.57 -22.42 -1.97
C PHE A 206 1.84 -22.04 -0.50
N ASP A 207 3.11 -21.75 -0.19
CA ASP A 207 3.55 -21.38 1.15
C ASP A 207 2.76 -20.19 1.71
N ASN A 208 2.48 -20.19 3.00
CA ASN A 208 1.71 -19.13 3.67
C ASN A 208 2.60 -17.95 4.09
N ASP A 209 3.60 -17.61 3.27
CA ASP A 209 4.44 -16.42 3.42
C ASP A 209 4.16 -15.40 2.30
N ASP A 210 4.85 -14.26 2.30
CA ASP A 210 4.61 -13.20 1.34
C ASP A 210 5.04 -13.57 -0.09
N SER A 211 6.05 -14.45 -0.21
CA SER A 211 6.47 -15.00 -1.51
C SER A 211 5.38 -15.89 -2.09
N GLY A 212 4.86 -16.84 -1.30
CA GLY A 212 3.79 -17.75 -1.71
C GLY A 212 2.48 -17.02 -2.03
N LYS A 213 2.13 -15.95 -1.29
CA LYS A 213 0.98 -15.09 -1.62
C LYS A 213 1.16 -14.38 -2.96
N THR A 214 2.37 -13.90 -3.25
CA THR A 214 2.69 -13.25 -4.53
C THR A 214 2.62 -14.27 -5.67
N ALA A 215 3.21 -15.45 -5.49
CA ALA A 215 3.15 -16.54 -6.45
C ALA A 215 1.70 -17.01 -6.70
N THR A 216 0.88 -17.11 -5.67
CA THR A 216 -0.56 -17.43 -5.78
C THR A 216 -1.29 -16.43 -6.66
N LYS A 217 -1.05 -15.13 -6.46
CA LYS A 217 -1.67 -14.07 -7.26
C LYS A 217 -1.28 -14.16 -8.75
N GLU A 218 -0.02 -14.42 -9.03
CA GLU A 218 0.44 -14.55 -10.41
C GLU A 218 -0.04 -15.87 -11.05
N ALA A 219 -0.02 -16.99 -10.31
CA ALA A 219 -0.59 -18.25 -10.76
C ALA A 219 -2.08 -18.11 -11.12
N ALA A 220 -2.85 -17.36 -10.33
CA ALA A 220 -4.26 -17.09 -10.59
C ALA A 220 -4.49 -16.34 -11.91
N LYS A 221 -3.61 -15.41 -12.27
CA LYS A 221 -3.67 -14.72 -13.57
C LYS A 221 -3.35 -15.64 -14.74
N ILE A 222 -2.36 -16.52 -14.57
CA ILE A 222 -1.91 -17.43 -15.62
C ILE A 222 -2.97 -18.48 -15.94
N ILE A 223 -3.55 -19.10 -14.90
CA ILE A 223 -4.50 -20.22 -15.05
C ILE A 223 -5.90 -19.71 -15.44
N GLY A 224 -6.36 -18.63 -14.81
CA GLY A 224 -7.70 -18.05 -14.96
C GLY A 224 -8.48 -18.09 -13.65
N TYR A 225 -9.12 -17.00 -13.28
CA TYR A 225 -9.76 -16.81 -11.98
C TYR A 225 -10.98 -17.71 -11.74
N ASP A 226 -11.62 -18.13 -12.82
CA ASP A 226 -12.87 -18.93 -12.82
C ASP A 226 -12.68 -20.39 -12.37
N LYS A 227 -11.46 -20.90 -12.45
CA LYS A 227 -11.14 -22.30 -12.09
C LYS A 227 -10.38 -22.47 -10.79
N ILE A 228 -9.96 -21.37 -10.18
CA ILE A 228 -9.00 -21.42 -9.08
C ILE A 228 -9.67 -21.33 -7.72
N LYS A 229 -9.25 -22.24 -6.87
CA LYS A 229 -9.49 -22.18 -5.43
C LYS A 229 -8.18 -22.21 -4.67
N ILE A 230 -8.18 -21.67 -3.46
CA ILE A 230 -7.02 -21.60 -2.59
C ILE A 230 -7.25 -22.47 -1.38
N ALA A 231 -6.36 -23.41 -1.15
CA ALA A 231 -6.30 -24.17 0.10
C ALA A 231 -5.59 -23.32 1.16
N LYS A 232 -6.15 -23.27 2.36
CA LYS A 232 -5.61 -22.51 3.49
C LYS A 232 -5.52 -23.38 4.73
N THR A 233 -4.37 -23.31 5.41
CA THR A 233 -4.15 -23.89 6.75
C THR A 233 -3.37 -22.91 7.61
N PRO A 234 -3.39 -23.05 8.95
CA PRO A 234 -2.57 -22.22 9.83
C PRO A 234 -1.07 -22.48 9.70
N GLU A 235 -0.69 -23.65 9.19
CA GLU A 235 0.69 -24.08 9.00
C GLU A 235 1.32 -23.34 7.81
N LYS A 236 2.66 -23.42 7.72
CA LYS A 236 3.42 -22.76 6.67
C LYS A 236 3.08 -23.31 5.28
N ASP A 237 3.04 -24.63 5.16
CA ASP A 237 2.89 -25.36 3.89
C ASP A 237 2.08 -26.66 4.08
N ALA A 238 1.85 -27.39 2.99
CA ALA A 238 1.09 -28.62 3.00
C ALA A 238 1.85 -29.76 3.69
N SER A 239 3.17 -29.82 3.60
CA SER A 239 3.99 -30.82 4.26
C SER A 239 3.97 -30.67 5.78
N ASP A 240 4.07 -29.44 6.29
CA ASP A 240 3.97 -29.17 7.73
C ASP A 240 2.55 -29.47 8.25
N THR A 241 1.51 -29.17 7.45
CA THR A 241 0.13 -29.54 7.76
C THR A 241 -0.02 -31.07 7.87
N TRP A 242 0.55 -31.83 6.92
CA TRP A 242 0.50 -33.29 6.90
C TRP A 242 1.17 -33.92 8.12
N ILE A 243 2.34 -33.41 8.51
CA ILE A 243 3.06 -33.91 9.69
C ILE A 243 2.26 -33.69 10.97
N LYS A 244 1.67 -32.49 11.11
CA LYS A 244 0.99 -32.07 12.33
C LYS A 244 -0.41 -32.65 12.46
N ASP A 245 -1.18 -32.65 11.39
CA ASP A 245 -2.57 -33.13 11.37
C ASP A 245 -2.98 -33.55 9.94
N PRO A 246 -2.85 -34.85 9.62
CA PRO A 246 -3.21 -35.39 8.31
C PRO A 246 -4.63 -35.10 7.85
N ASP A 247 -5.59 -35.01 8.76
CA ASP A 247 -7.00 -34.80 8.42
C ASP A 247 -7.25 -33.36 7.94
N LYS A 248 -6.44 -32.40 8.39
CA LYS A 248 -6.49 -31.01 7.91
C LYS A 248 -6.09 -30.86 6.45
N VAL A 249 -5.24 -31.74 5.92
CA VAL A 249 -4.87 -31.72 4.50
C VAL A 249 -6.11 -31.97 3.62
N LEU A 250 -6.90 -32.99 3.95
CA LEU A 250 -8.14 -33.26 3.22
C LEU A 250 -9.14 -32.11 3.38
N LYS A 251 -9.29 -31.62 4.62
CA LYS A 251 -10.17 -30.49 4.90
C LYS A 251 -9.78 -29.27 4.09
N ALA A 252 -8.50 -28.89 4.03
CA ALA A 252 -8.02 -27.74 3.25
C ALA A 252 -8.34 -27.85 1.75
N ILE A 253 -8.29 -29.08 1.19
CA ILE A 253 -8.63 -29.34 -0.20
C ILE A 253 -10.14 -29.21 -0.45
N TYR A 254 -10.98 -29.73 0.46
CA TYR A 254 -12.44 -29.70 0.28
C TYR A 254 -13.05 -28.35 0.64
N ASP A 255 -12.48 -27.64 1.60
CA ASP A 255 -12.90 -26.31 2.04
C ASP A 255 -12.15 -25.18 1.27
N ALA A 256 -11.44 -25.53 0.21
CA ALA A 256 -10.72 -24.55 -0.60
C ALA A 256 -11.68 -23.46 -1.13
N VAL A 257 -11.32 -22.20 -0.91
CA VAL A 257 -12.15 -21.04 -1.25
C VAL A 257 -11.78 -20.49 -2.62
N GLU A 258 -12.77 -19.95 -3.35
CA GLU A 258 -12.53 -19.25 -4.60
C GLU A 258 -11.51 -18.14 -4.43
N TYR A 259 -10.61 -17.99 -5.40
CA TYR A 259 -9.65 -16.91 -5.38
C TYR A 259 -10.34 -15.57 -5.65
N THR A 260 -10.25 -14.68 -4.71
CA THR A 260 -10.74 -13.30 -4.89
C THR A 260 -9.53 -12.37 -5.06
N PRO A 261 -9.40 -11.66 -6.20
CA PRO A 261 -8.35 -10.68 -6.40
C PRO A 261 -8.36 -9.60 -5.32
N ALA A 262 -7.17 -9.11 -4.94
CA ALA A 262 -7.05 -8.03 -3.97
C ALA A 262 -7.87 -6.80 -4.41
N GLY A 263 -8.69 -6.29 -3.52
CA GLY A 263 -9.60 -5.17 -3.77
C GLY A 263 -11.05 -5.57 -4.09
N ILE A 264 -11.34 -6.86 -4.31
CA ILE A 264 -12.70 -7.39 -4.36
C ILE A 264 -12.98 -8.04 -3.00
N LEU A 265 -13.98 -7.54 -2.32
CA LEU A 265 -14.38 -8.02 -0.99
C LEU A 265 -15.43 -9.11 -1.11
N ASN A 266 -15.27 -10.17 -0.34
CA ASN A 266 -16.34 -11.14 -0.15
C ASN A 266 -17.42 -10.58 0.80
N LYS A 267 -18.52 -11.31 0.93
CA LYS A 267 -19.68 -10.93 1.76
C LYS A 267 -19.30 -10.63 3.21
N ASP A 268 -18.43 -11.44 3.82
CA ASP A 268 -18.09 -11.33 5.24
C ASP A 268 -17.08 -10.19 5.48
N GLU A 269 -16.12 -10.01 4.56
CA GLU A 269 -15.22 -8.86 4.57
C GLU A 269 -15.98 -7.54 4.39
N LEU A 270 -16.96 -7.51 3.47
CA LEU A 270 -17.82 -6.35 3.26
C LEU A 270 -18.67 -6.05 4.51
N TRP A 271 -19.21 -7.08 5.16
CA TRP A 271 -19.96 -6.93 6.40
C TRP A 271 -19.10 -6.34 7.53
N ASN A 272 -17.89 -6.86 7.71
CA ASN A 272 -16.95 -6.35 8.71
C ASN A 272 -16.57 -4.89 8.43
N GLN A 273 -16.36 -4.52 7.16
CA GLN A 273 -16.13 -3.13 6.79
C GLN A 273 -17.36 -2.25 7.06
N LEU A 274 -18.58 -2.74 6.79
CA LEU A 274 -19.81 -2.00 7.08
C LEU A 274 -19.97 -1.74 8.59
N VAL A 275 -19.73 -2.72 9.43
CA VAL A 275 -19.77 -2.55 10.89
C VAL A 275 -18.76 -1.52 11.33
N SER A 276 -17.49 -1.64 10.91
CA SER A 276 -16.44 -0.67 11.22
C SER A 276 -16.75 0.73 10.69
N TYR A 277 -17.38 0.84 9.54
CA TYR A 277 -17.80 2.13 8.98
C TYR A 277 -18.90 2.82 9.82
N ASN A 278 -19.84 2.05 10.36
CA ASN A 278 -20.88 2.60 11.24
C ASN A 278 -20.34 3.05 12.61
N GLU A 279 -19.18 2.55 13.02
CA GLU A 279 -18.47 2.95 14.26
C GLU A 279 -17.53 4.15 14.03
N LEU A 280 -17.40 4.66 12.80
CA LEU A 280 -16.57 5.83 12.52
C LEU A 280 -17.11 7.05 13.25
N GLU A 281 -16.40 7.46 14.29
CA GLU A 281 -16.68 8.68 15.02
C GLU A 281 -16.41 9.89 14.12
N SER A 282 -17.38 10.82 14.07
CA SER A 282 -17.19 12.14 13.50
C SER A 282 -16.91 13.15 14.60
N VAL A 283 -15.94 14.03 14.33
CA VAL A 283 -15.60 15.12 15.27
C VAL A 283 -16.31 16.39 14.84
N PRO A 284 -17.10 17.02 15.74
CA PRO A 284 -17.88 18.20 15.37
C PRO A 284 -16.99 19.40 15.06
N TYR A 285 -17.46 20.25 14.15
CA TYR A 285 -16.92 21.59 13.95
C TYR A 285 -17.23 22.45 15.20
N PRO A 286 -16.52 23.61 15.39
CA PRO A 286 -16.79 24.53 16.49
C PRO A 286 -18.30 24.79 16.67
N PRO A 287 -18.81 24.90 17.90
CA PRO A 287 -20.25 25.07 18.17
C PRO A 287 -20.91 26.26 17.46
N PHE A 288 -20.16 27.34 17.25
CA PHE A 288 -20.65 28.51 16.53
C PHE A 288 -20.82 28.26 15.01
N MET A 289 -20.32 27.14 14.49
CA MET A 289 -20.52 26.62 13.12
C MET A 289 -21.69 25.62 13.07
N GLY A 290 -22.73 25.77 13.86
CA GLY A 290 -23.81 24.79 14.02
C GLY A 290 -24.45 24.33 12.72
N GLY A 291 -24.69 25.24 11.76
CA GLY A 291 -25.25 24.89 10.45
C GLY A 291 -24.33 23.99 9.60
N LEU A 292 -23.02 24.07 9.79
CA LEU A 292 -22.09 23.08 9.20
C LEU A 292 -22.24 21.71 9.86
N ASN A 293 -22.33 21.66 11.20
CA ASN A 293 -22.55 20.41 11.93
C ASN A 293 -23.88 19.73 11.55
N GLU A 294 -24.93 20.51 11.31
CA GLU A 294 -26.21 19.97 10.85
C GLU A 294 -26.11 19.30 9.47
N LYS A 295 -25.38 19.93 8.51
CA LYS A 295 -25.28 19.47 7.14
C LYS A 295 -24.20 18.41 6.93
N LEU A 296 -23.01 18.60 7.51
CA LEU A 296 -21.85 17.73 7.31
C LEU A 296 -21.78 16.56 8.29
N LYS A 297 -22.43 16.69 9.46
CA LYS A 297 -22.33 15.72 10.58
C LYS A 297 -20.91 15.57 11.12
N GLY A 298 -20.09 16.63 11.06
CA GLY A 298 -18.72 16.68 11.58
C GLY A 298 -17.63 16.31 10.58
N MET A 299 -16.40 16.29 11.07
CA MET A 299 -15.19 15.90 10.33
C MET A 299 -14.96 14.39 10.47
N ARG A 300 -14.71 13.68 9.39
CA ARG A 300 -14.48 12.23 9.37
C ARG A 300 -13.10 11.89 8.84
N PHE A 301 -12.46 10.92 9.46
CA PHE A 301 -11.17 10.44 8.97
C PHE A 301 -11.29 9.76 7.58
N GLY A 302 -10.23 9.87 6.78
CA GLY A 302 -10.22 9.40 5.40
C GLY A 302 -10.88 10.37 4.41
N GLU A 303 -11.30 11.58 4.86
CA GLU A 303 -12.00 12.57 4.05
C GLU A 303 -11.21 13.87 3.87
N ILE A 304 -11.48 14.54 2.73
CA ILE A 304 -10.95 15.86 2.39
C ILE A 304 -12.10 16.85 2.38
N THR A 305 -11.99 17.91 3.19
CA THR A 305 -12.91 19.04 3.21
C THR A 305 -12.26 20.25 2.56
N LEU A 306 -12.86 20.76 1.50
CA LEU A 306 -12.39 21.94 0.78
C LEU A 306 -13.08 23.21 1.27
N TRP A 307 -12.27 24.24 1.53
CA TRP A 307 -12.72 25.56 1.92
C TRP A 307 -12.37 26.57 0.82
N THR A 308 -13.34 27.39 0.42
CA THR A 308 -13.12 28.38 -0.65
C THR A 308 -13.85 29.69 -0.40
N SER A 309 -13.20 30.79 -0.74
CA SER A 309 -13.77 32.14 -0.65
C SER A 309 -12.93 33.16 -1.41
N GLY A 310 -13.43 34.38 -1.53
CA GLY A 310 -12.66 35.52 -2.04
C GLY A 310 -11.42 35.83 -1.20
N THR A 311 -10.55 36.67 -1.73
CA THR A 311 -9.35 37.14 -1.02
C THR A 311 -9.74 38.01 0.17
N GLY A 312 -9.01 37.90 1.29
CA GLY A 312 -9.30 38.67 2.50
C GLY A 312 -10.56 38.28 3.30
N SER A 313 -11.28 37.23 2.87
CA SER A 313 -12.51 36.77 3.54
C SER A 313 -12.30 36.01 4.85
N GLY A 314 -11.03 35.71 5.24
CA GLY A 314 -10.70 35.06 6.51
C GLY A 314 -10.50 33.56 6.44
N LYS A 315 -10.03 32.99 5.28
CA LYS A 315 -9.77 31.54 5.09
C LYS A 315 -8.87 30.94 6.17
N SER A 316 -7.68 31.50 6.34
CA SER A 316 -6.70 31.02 7.31
C SER A 316 -7.19 31.19 8.76
N THR A 317 -7.97 32.25 9.06
CA THR A 317 -8.59 32.43 10.38
C THR A 317 -9.59 31.33 10.69
N LEU A 318 -10.41 30.96 9.72
CA LEU A 318 -11.42 29.90 9.88
C LEU A 318 -10.75 28.54 10.11
N LEU A 319 -9.69 28.21 9.37
CA LEU A 319 -8.95 26.95 9.60
C LEU A 319 -8.27 26.94 10.97
N ARG A 320 -7.70 28.07 11.42
CA ARG A 320 -7.12 28.19 12.77
C ARG A 320 -8.16 28.00 13.88
N GLU A 321 -9.38 28.49 13.70
CA GLU A 321 -10.49 28.26 14.67
C GLU A 321 -10.83 26.78 14.76
N ILE A 322 -10.87 26.07 13.63
CA ILE A 322 -11.11 24.62 13.61
C ILE A 322 -9.95 23.88 14.28
N ALA A 323 -8.70 24.23 13.95
CA ALA A 323 -7.52 23.63 14.57
C ALA A 323 -7.48 23.86 16.08
N PHE A 324 -7.77 25.09 16.54
CA PHE A 324 -7.82 25.43 17.94
C PHE A 324 -8.92 24.64 18.68
N HIS A 325 -10.11 24.54 18.10
CA HIS A 325 -11.21 23.74 18.65
C HIS A 325 -10.82 22.25 18.77
N LEU A 326 -10.16 21.68 17.78
CA LEU A 326 -9.70 20.29 17.82
C LEU A 326 -8.69 20.04 18.95
N LEU A 327 -7.82 21.01 19.25
CA LEU A 327 -6.90 20.91 20.39
C LEU A 327 -7.64 20.86 21.73
N ASP A 328 -8.81 21.50 21.84
CA ASP A 328 -9.61 21.50 23.06
C ASP A 328 -10.40 20.19 23.23
N ILE A 329 -10.99 19.66 22.16
CA ILE A 329 -11.94 18.54 22.26
C ILE A 329 -11.33 17.18 21.99
N THR A 330 -10.10 17.12 21.42
CA THR A 330 -9.40 15.85 21.11
C THR A 330 -8.05 15.79 21.82
N LYS A 331 -7.42 14.61 21.77
CA LYS A 331 -6.03 14.41 22.19
C LYS A 331 -5.09 14.21 20.99
N ASP A 332 -5.62 14.32 19.79
CA ASP A 332 -4.91 14.04 18.56
C ASP A 332 -3.89 15.13 18.21
N LYS A 333 -2.90 14.77 17.40
CA LYS A 333 -1.97 15.74 16.82
C LYS A 333 -2.55 16.37 15.55
N ILE A 334 -2.13 17.62 15.33
CA ILE A 334 -2.55 18.46 14.21
C ILE A 334 -1.31 18.83 13.39
N GLY A 335 -1.38 18.68 12.08
CA GLY A 335 -0.38 19.19 11.14
C GLY A 335 -0.88 20.45 10.43
N ILE A 336 -0.08 21.50 10.39
CA ILE A 336 -0.41 22.77 9.73
C ILE A 336 0.66 23.06 8.67
N ILE A 337 0.22 23.19 7.43
CA ILE A 337 1.02 23.69 6.33
C ILE A 337 0.39 24.99 5.83
N SER A 338 1.01 26.10 6.18
CA SER A 338 0.62 27.42 5.69
C SER A 338 1.70 27.93 4.75
N LEU A 339 1.38 28.02 3.46
CA LEU A 339 2.33 28.44 2.43
C LEU A 339 2.31 29.97 2.20
N GLU A 340 1.36 30.67 2.81
CA GLU A 340 1.25 32.13 2.75
C GLU A 340 1.77 32.82 4.02
N GLU A 341 1.86 32.12 5.15
CA GLU A 341 2.28 32.67 6.44
C GLU A 341 3.52 31.93 6.97
N SER A 342 4.42 32.64 7.61
CA SER A 342 5.54 32.02 8.32
C SER A 342 5.07 31.20 9.54
N PRO A 343 5.84 30.21 10.00
CA PRO A 343 5.54 29.49 11.23
C PRO A 343 5.41 30.40 12.45
N ALA A 344 6.24 31.46 12.52
CA ALA A 344 6.21 32.44 13.59
C ALA A 344 4.89 33.24 13.60
N GLU A 345 4.37 33.62 12.43
CA GLU A 345 3.07 34.30 12.32
C GLU A 345 1.92 33.37 12.70
N THR A 346 1.93 32.13 12.25
CA THR A 346 0.94 31.12 12.64
C THR A 346 0.95 30.91 14.15
N ALA A 347 2.14 30.73 14.76
CA ALA A 347 2.29 30.56 16.19
C ALA A 347 1.79 31.79 16.97
N ARG A 348 2.17 33.00 16.54
CA ARG A 348 1.74 34.27 17.18
C ARG A 348 0.23 34.41 17.16
N LYS A 349 -0.41 34.15 16.00
CA LYS A 349 -1.88 34.25 15.85
C LYS A 349 -2.60 33.21 16.70
N MET A 350 -2.16 31.97 16.74
CA MET A 350 -2.74 30.92 17.56
C MET A 350 -2.55 31.19 19.08
N SER A 351 -1.41 31.74 19.48
CA SER A 351 -1.15 32.14 20.85
C SER A 351 -2.10 33.30 21.28
N GLY A 352 -2.32 34.26 20.38
CA GLY A 352 -3.30 35.33 20.62
C GLY A 352 -4.73 34.80 20.79
N MET A 353 -5.11 33.82 19.95
CA MET A 353 -6.44 33.16 20.10
C MET A 353 -6.60 32.49 21.47
N ALA A 354 -5.56 31.85 21.99
CA ALA A 354 -5.58 31.25 23.33
C ALA A 354 -5.71 32.26 24.46
N LEU A 355 -5.28 33.51 24.22
CA LEU A 355 -5.42 34.64 25.14
C LEU A 355 -6.72 35.44 24.92
N ASN A 356 -7.52 35.14 23.91
CA ASN A 356 -8.62 35.96 23.41
C ASN A 356 -8.21 37.40 23.08
N ARG A 357 -7.01 37.58 22.49
CA ARG A 357 -6.43 38.86 22.10
C ARG A 357 -5.94 38.83 20.66
N ASN A 358 -6.22 39.89 19.91
CA ASN A 358 -5.77 39.98 18.52
C ASN A 358 -4.36 40.57 18.44
N THR A 359 -3.40 39.70 18.12
CA THR A 359 -1.98 40.08 17.96
C THR A 359 -1.71 41.08 16.84
N ALA A 360 -2.68 41.34 15.95
CA ALA A 360 -2.59 42.36 14.91
C ALA A 360 -3.17 43.70 15.35
N ALA A 361 -4.03 43.72 16.38
CA ALA A 361 -4.66 44.91 16.89
C ALA A 361 -3.86 45.57 18.04
N GLU A 362 -3.08 44.78 18.76
CA GLU A 362 -2.34 45.26 19.93
C GLU A 362 -0.99 44.54 20.10
N GLU A 363 -0.03 45.19 20.74
CA GLU A 363 1.20 44.55 21.20
C GLU A 363 0.93 43.76 22.47
N ILE A 364 1.26 42.49 22.47
CA ILE A 364 1.14 41.61 23.62
C ILE A 364 2.54 41.44 24.23
N PRO A 365 2.75 41.67 25.54
CA PRO A 365 4.02 41.40 26.20
C PRO A 365 4.47 39.95 25.96
N VAL A 366 5.79 39.74 25.83
CA VAL A 366 6.37 38.43 25.48
C VAL A 366 6.02 37.35 26.52
N GLU A 367 5.94 37.74 27.81
CA GLU A 367 5.60 36.85 28.89
C GLU A 367 4.15 36.35 28.75
N GLU A 368 3.20 37.23 28.47
CA GLU A 368 1.80 36.87 28.24
C GLU A 368 1.65 36.06 26.93
N LEU A 369 2.36 36.46 25.89
CA LEU A 369 2.36 35.72 24.64
C LEU A 369 2.90 34.26 24.83
N LYS A 370 3.87 34.10 25.72
CA LYS A 370 4.41 32.79 26.10
C LYS A 370 3.35 31.93 26.79
N GLU A 371 2.49 32.48 27.64
CA GLU A 371 1.38 31.73 28.23
C GLU A 371 0.41 31.23 27.17
N GLY A 372 0.06 32.07 26.19
CA GLY A 372 -0.78 31.68 25.07
C GLY A 372 -0.11 30.60 24.22
N TYR A 373 1.21 30.73 23.97
CA TYR A 373 2.00 29.78 23.25
C TYR A 373 2.01 28.40 23.95
N ASP A 374 2.25 28.37 25.26
CA ASP A 374 2.29 27.11 26.01
C ASP A 374 0.94 26.40 26.07
N ARG A 375 -0.16 27.13 26.05
CA ARG A 375 -1.53 26.55 25.95
C ARG A 375 -1.73 25.82 24.62
N VAL A 376 -1.19 26.33 23.52
CA VAL A 376 -1.38 25.76 22.17
C VAL A 376 -0.31 24.70 21.86
N PHE A 377 0.96 25.04 22.07
CA PHE A 377 2.11 24.27 21.59
C PHE A 377 2.80 23.45 22.69
N GLY A 378 2.57 23.74 23.97
CA GLY A 378 3.25 23.09 25.09
C GLY A 378 2.98 21.58 25.23
N SER A 379 1.98 21.06 24.55
CA SER A 379 1.65 19.63 24.53
C SER A 379 2.29 18.83 23.39
N ASP A 380 3.11 19.46 22.54
CA ASP A 380 3.74 18.87 21.35
C ASP A 380 2.74 18.23 20.37
N ARG A 381 1.49 18.72 20.36
CA ARG A 381 0.44 18.20 19.48
C ARG A 381 0.29 18.97 18.17
N VAL A 382 0.99 20.08 17.99
CA VAL A 382 0.91 20.90 16.78
C VAL A 382 2.22 20.82 16.01
N LEU A 383 2.16 20.31 14.80
CA LEU A 383 3.28 20.24 13.86
C LEU A 383 3.08 21.35 12.81
N VAL A 384 4.04 22.26 12.66
CA VAL A 384 3.97 23.37 11.68
C VAL A 384 5.14 23.22 10.72
N LEU A 385 4.86 23.26 9.41
CA LEU A 385 5.91 23.24 8.39
C LEU A 385 6.50 24.63 8.20
N ASP A 386 7.84 24.74 8.23
CA ASP A 386 8.57 25.91 7.75
C ASP A 386 8.95 25.72 6.28
N HIS A 387 8.14 26.27 5.36
CA HIS A 387 8.37 26.19 3.93
C HIS A 387 9.31 27.30 3.42
N GLN A 388 9.59 28.34 4.23
CA GLN A 388 10.50 29.43 3.88
C GLN A 388 11.96 29.14 4.22
N GLY A 389 12.21 28.07 5.04
CA GLY A 389 13.53 27.49 5.21
C GLY A 389 13.99 26.77 3.95
N SER A 390 15.29 26.45 3.85
CA SER A 390 15.81 25.65 2.72
C SER A 390 15.12 24.30 2.68
N ILE A 391 14.06 24.17 1.89
CA ILE A 391 13.48 22.87 1.52
C ILE A 391 14.42 22.27 0.46
N SER A 392 15.62 21.85 0.88
CA SER A 392 16.58 21.20 -0.01
C SER A 392 16.33 19.71 -0.16
N ASP A 393 15.52 19.08 0.74
CA ASP A 393 15.56 17.64 0.95
C ASP A 393 14.19 16.91 0.94
N GLY A 394 13.11 17.49 0.40
CA GLY A 394 11.84 16.77 0.33
C GLY A 394 10.70 17.57 -0.31
N SER A 395 9.72 16.88 -0.85
CA SER A 395 8.49 17.52 -1.34
C SER A 395 7.54 17.81 -0.16
N ILE A 396 6.63 18.78 -0.33
CA ILE A 396 5.57 19.04 0.69
C ILE A 396 4.75 17.78 0.98
N MET A 397 4.61 16.89 0.00
CA MET A 397 3.94 15.60 0.19
C MET A 397 4.68 14.69 1.16
N ASP A 398 6.03 14.70 1.17
CA ASP A 398 6.85 13.93 2.12
C ASP A 398 6.69 14.47 3.54
N PHE A 399 6.58 15.80 3.71
CA PHE A 399 6.32 16.40 5.02
C PHE A 399 4.91 16.07 5.53
N LEU A 400 3.90 16.06 4.67
CA LEU A 400 2.56 15.59 5.04
C LEU A 400 2.55 14.11 5.46
N GLU A 401 3.27 13.26 4.73
CA GLU A 401 3.46 11.84 5.09
C GLU A 401 4.17 11.72 6.45
N TYR A 402 5.22 12.49 6.69
CA TYR A 402 5.92 12.54 7.99
C TYR A 402 4.97 12.96 9.12
N MET A 403 4.14 13.99 8.92
CA MET A 403 3.15 14.42 9.92
C MET A 403 2.17 13.30 10.26
N CYS A 404 1.69 12.55 9.25
CA CYS A 404 0.84 11.39 9.45
C CYS A 404 1.54 10.29 10.26
N LEU A 405 2.78 9.96 9.90
CA LEU A 405 3.60 8.97 10.61
C LEU A 405 3.94 9.40 12.04
N SER A 406 4.04 10.70 12.29
CA SER A 406 4.23 11.29 13.62
C SER A 406 2.94 11.30 14.46
N GLY A 407 1.83 10.79 13.92
CA GLY A 407 0.55 10.64 14.62
C GLY A 407 -0.45 11.79 14.43
N ALA A 408 -0.22 12.68 13.46
CA ALA A 408 -1.23 13.70 13.13
C ALA A 408 -2.49 13.04 12.55
N LYS A 409 -3.65 13.45 13.07
CA LYS A 409 -4.97 12.98 12.63
C LYS A 409 -5.71 14.04 11.81
N TYR A 410 -5.35 15.30 11.96
CA TYR A 410 -5.92 16.44 11.25
C TYR A 410 -4.80 17.19 10.54
N LEU A 411 -4.93 17.36 9.23
CA LEU A 411 -3.98 18.12 8.42
C LEU A 411 -4.67 19.35 7.84
N PHE A 412 -4.07 20.52 8.02
CA PHE A 412 -4.53 21.80 7.48
C PHE A 412 -3.56 22.27 6.42
N VAL A 413 -4.06 22.48 5.20
CA VAL A 413 -3.24 22.84 4.03
C VAL A 413 -3.75 24.13 3.40
N ASP A 414 -3.00 25.20 3.52
CA ASP A 414 -3.29 26.55 3.00
C ASP A 414 -2.16 26.99 2.06
N HIS A 415 -2.30 26.91 0.73
CA HIS A 415 -3.37 26.38 -0.13
C HIS A 415 -2.85 25.46 -1.24
N ILE A 416 -3.76 24.71 -1.89
CA ILE A 416 -3.43 23.69 -2.89
C ILE A 416 -2.69 24.22 -4.13
N THR A 417 -2.90 25.47 -4.52
CA THR A 417 -2.32 26.01 -5.78
C THR A 417 -0.79 26.18 -5.67
N ILE A 418 -0.26 26.44 -4.47
CA ILE A 418 1.19 26.49 -4.24
C ILE A 418 1.78 25.07 -4.26
N LEU A 419 1.10 24.10 -3.62
CA LEU A 419 1.47 22.69 -3.73
C LEU A 419 1.65 22.25 -5.19
N ALA A 420 0.72 22.67 -6.06
CA ALA A 420 0.76 22.33 -7.47
C ALA A 420 1.92 22.98 -8.22
N SER A 421 2.41 24.13 -7.78
CA SER A 421 3.54 24.80 -8.42
C SER A 421 4.88 24.18 -8.08
N GLU A 422 5.03 23.54 -6.94
CA GLU A 422 6.28 22.90 -6.50
C GLU A 422 6.46 21.48 -7.05
N GLY A 423 5.36 20.77 -7.30
CA GLY A 423 5.40 19.39 -7.83
C GLY A 423 5.31 19.26 -9.35
N ALA A 424 5.42 20.37 -10.10
CA ALA A 424 4.97 20.46 -11.49
C ALA A 424 6.07 20.46 -12.55
N GLU A 425 7.25 19.88 -12.32
CA GLU A 425 8.23 19.76 -13.42
C GLU A 425 7.60 18.99 -14.61
N GLY A 426 7.32 19.73 -15.69
CA GLY A 426 6.77 19.18 -16.94
C GLY A 426 5.25 18.98 -17.00
N LEU A 427 4.48 19.34 -15.96
CA LEU A 427 3.02 19.23 -15.93
C LEU A 427 2.33 20.59 -16.13
N THR A 428 1.14 20.59 -16.73
CA THR A 428 0.28 21.78 -16.69
C THR A 428 -0.27 21.96 -15.26
N GLY A 429 -0.64 23.21 -14.91
CA GLY A 429 -1.15 23.50 -13.57
C GLY A 429 -2.37 22.67 -13.16
N ASN A 430 -3.21 22.25 -14.11
CA ASN A 430 -4.36 21.38 -13.83
C ASN A 430 -3.94 19.92 -13.61
N GLU A 431 -3.00 19.40 -14.39
CA GLU A 431 -2.47 18.04 -14.21
C GLU A 431 -1.74 17.90 -12.87
N ALA A 432 -0.98 18.92 -12.46
CA ALA A 432 -0.35 18.94 -11.15
C ALA A 432 -1.37 18.91 -10.02
N ILE A 433 -2.46 19.70 -10.12
CA ILE A 433 -3.56 19.67 -9.15
C ILE A 433 -4.23 18.29 -9.11
N ASP A 434 -4.47 17.65 -10.25
CA ASP A 434 -5.06 16.31 -10.33
C ASP A 434 -4.19 15.28 -9.63
N LEU A 435 -2.88 15.32 -9.84
CA LEU A 435 -1.92 14.43 -9.19
C LEU A 435 -1.94 14.61 -7.68
N ILE A 436 -1.84 15.85 -7.20
CA ILE A 436 -1.81 16.18 -5.77
C ILE A 436 -3.11 15.78 -5.09
N MET A 437 -4.27 16.07 -5.67
CA MET A 437 -5.56 15.68 -5.09
C MET A 437 -5.67 14.15 -4.94
N ASN A 438 -5.17 13.39 -5.92
CA ASN A 438 -5.13 11.92 -5.83
C ASN A 438 -4.16 11.44 -4.75
N GLN A 439 -3.00 12.08 -4.58
CA GLN A 439 -2.05 11.76 -3.53
C GLN A 439 -2.62 12.08 -2.15
N LEU A 440 -3.24 13.25 -1.96
CA LEU A 440 -3.92 13.64 -0.72
C LEU A 440 -5.04 12.66 -0.34
N LEU A 441 -5.85 12.22 -1.31
CA LEU A 441 -6.91 11.24 -1.06
C LEU A 441 -6.34 9.89 -0.61
N ARG A 442 -5.26 9.42 -1.28
CA ARG A 442 -4.58 8.17 -0.88
C ARG A 442 -4.01 8.30 0.53
N MET A 443 -3.39 9.42 0.85
CA MET A 443 -2.84 9.73 2.17
C MET A 443 -3.92 9.75 3.23
N ALA A 444 -5.03 10.47 2.99
CA ALA A 444 -6.16 10.54 3.92
C ALA A 444 -6.68 9.14 4.26
N LYS A 445 -6.85 8.28 3.25
CA LYS A 445 -7.32 6.89 3.44
C LYS A 445 -6.27 5.97 4.07
N LYS A 446 -5.01 6.04 3.62
CA LYS A 446 -3.91 5.18 4.10
C LYS A 446 -3.64 5.40 5.59
N HIS A 447 -3.60 6.66 6.02
CA HIS A 447 -3.26 7.03 7.39
C HIS A 447 -4.49 7.28 8.27
N ASN A 448 -5.70 7.17 7.69
CA ASN A 448 -6.96 7.45 8.38
C ASN A 448 -6.92 8.83 9.04
N VAL A 449 -6.69 9.88 8.23
CA VAL A 449 -6.59 11.29 8.67
C VAL A 449 -7.64 12.14 7.95
N TRP A 450 -8.07 13.24 8.59
CA TRP A 450 -8.89 14.26 7.94
C TRP A 450 -7.99 15.38 7.39
N ILE A 451 -8.32 15.89 6.19
CA ILE A 451 -7.57 16.98 5.56
C ILE A 451 -8.50 18.16 5.30
N GLY A 452 -8.20 19.30 5.92
CA GLY A 452 -8.78 20.61 5.64
C GLY A 452 -7.94 21.36 4.61
N LEU A 453 -8.48 21.57 3.41
CA LEU A 453 -7.77 22.12 2.26
C LEU A 453 -8.36 23.44 1.83
N ILE A 454 -7.54 24.47 1.59
CA ILE A 454 -7.96 25.73 0.99
C ILE A 454 -7.72 25.73 -0.53
N SER A 455 -8.71 26.24 -1.26
CA SER A 455 -8.55 26.57 -2.68
C SER A 455 -9.00 28.01 -2.95
N HIS A 456 -8.27 28.68 -3.86
CA HIS A 456 -8.67 29.99 -4.37
C HIS A 456 -9.80 29.89 -5.40
N LEU A 457 -10.46 31.03 -5.63
CA LEU A 457 -11.44 31.20 -6.70
C LEU A 457 -10.78 31.61 -8.01
N ARG A 458 -11.47 31.33 -9.10
CA ARG A 458 -11.11 31.85 -10.43
C ARG A 458 -11.37 33.36 -10.44
N LYS A 459 -10.55 34.13 -11.13
CA LYS A 459 -10.88 35.52 -11.48
C LYS A 459 -12.10 35.47 -12.41
N THR A 460 -13.14 36.17 -12.05
CA THR A 460 -14.35 36.28 -12.88
C THR A 460 -14.37 37.65 -13.55
N ASP A 461 -14.59 37.67 -14.86
CA ASP A 461 -14.77 38.91 -15.64
C ASP A 461 -16.22 39.42 -15.55
N ASN A 462 -17.01 38.96 -14.58
CA ASN A 462 -18.43 39.24 -14.51
C ASN A 462 -18.75 40.66 -14.07
N LYS A 463 -19.62 41.31 -14.83
CA LYS A 463 -20.30 42.54 -14.43
C LYS A 463 -21.27 42.20 -13.31
N GLY A 464 -20.88 42.41 -12.04
CA GLY A 464 -21.69 42.17 -10.86
C GLY A 464 -20.86 42.20 -9.57
N LYS A 465 -21.47 41.91 -8.46
CA LYS A 465 -20.86 41.85 -7.13
C LYS A 465 -19.68 40.90 -7.12
N SER A 466 -18.53 41.34 -6.66
CA SER A 466 -17.33 40.52 -6.55
C SER A 466 -17.37 39.60 -5.32
N PHE A 467 -16.46 38.62 -5.25
CA PHE A 467 -16.36 37.76 -4.06
C PHE A 467 -15.89 38.53 -2.82
N GLU A 468 -15.10 39.58 -3.03
CA GLU A 468 -14.61 40.49 -1.99
C GLU A 468 -15.73 41.43 -1.50
N GLU A 469 -16.80 41.62 -2.28
CA GLU A 469 -18.02 42.34 -1.91
C GLU A 469 -19.09 41.41 -1.32
N GLY A 470 -18.74 40.20 -0.94
CA GLY A 470 -19.61 39.27 -0.23
C GLY A 470 -20.47 38.36 -1.11
N LYS A 471 -20.18 38.24 -2.42
CA LYS A 471 -20.83 37.23 -3.26
C LYS A 471 -20.38 35.84 -2.82
N LEU A 472 -21.34 34.96 -2.51
CA LEU A 472 -21.08 33.57 -2.18
C LEU A 472 -20.64 32.80 -3.45
N PRO A 473 -19.48 32.10 -3.41
CA PRO A 473 -19.03 31.28 -4.51
C PRO A 473 -19.94 30.11 -4.83
N SER A 474 -19.96 29.71 -6.09
CA SER A 474 -20.53 28.47 -6.60
C SER A 474 -19.45 27.42 -6.85
N MET A 475 -19.85 26.20 -7.19
CA MET A 475 -18.91 25.13 -7.59
C MET A 475 -18.04 25.52 -8.78
N ASP A 476 -18.56 26.32 -9.71
CA ASP A 476 -17.85 26.69 -10.94
C ASP A 476 -16.83 27.80 -10.75
N ASP A 477 -16.93 28.53 -9.65
CA ASP A 477 -15.99 29.58 -9.28
C ASP A 477 -14.68 29.04 -8.68
N ILE A 478 -14.62 27.76 -8.30
CA ILE A 478 -13.43 27.14 -7.71
C ILE A 478 -12.31 27.08 -8.76
N ARG A 479 -11.14 27.62 -8.40
CA ARG A 479 -9.94 27.59 -9.25
C ARG A 479 -9.32 26.19 -9.24
N GLY A 480 -8.91 25.71 -10.42
CA GLY A 480 -8.20 24.44 -10.60
C GLY A 480 -9.00 23.47 -11.46
N SER A 481 -8.62 22.21 -11.40
CA SER A 481 -9.20 21.15 -12.20
C SER A 481 -10.53 20.65 -11.64
N GLY A 482 -11.26 19.88 -12.46
CA GLY A 482 -12.47 19.17 -12.03
C GLY A 482 -12.23 18.17 -10.89
N SER A 483 -10.99 17.68 -10.74
CA SER A 483 -10.61 16.72 -9.69
C SER A 483 -10.80 17.29 -8.28
N ILE A 484 -10.54 18.57 -8.05
CA ILE A 484 -10.80 19.20 -6.74
C ILE A 484 -12.25 18.98 -6.34
N LYS A 485 -13.19 19.27 -7.27
CA LYS A 485 -14.63 19.12 -7.01
C LYS A 485 -15.05 17.64 -6.86
N GLN A 486 -14.42 16.75 -7.61
CA GLN A 486 -14.74 15.32 -7.59
C GLN A 486 -14.19 14.62 -6.36
N ILE A 487 -12.93 14.87 -6.01
CA ILE A 487 -12.20 14.17 -4.95
C ILE A 487 -12.61 14.64 -3.56
N SER A 488 -12.81 15.94 -3.36
CA SER A 488 -13.25 16.47 -2.04
C SER A 488 -14.58 15.85 -1.61
N ASN A 489 -14.64 15.43 -0.36
CA ASN A 489 -15.84 14.86 0.26
C ASN A 489 -16.85 15.96 0.54
N ASP A 490 -16.39 17.02 1.17
CA ASP A 490 -17.17 18.21 1.50
C ASP A 490 -16.56 19.45 0.84
N ILE A 491 -17.39 20.39 0.42
CA ILE A 491 -16.96 21.68 -0.13
C ILE A 491 -17.79 22.77 0.51
N ILE A 492 -17.09 23.68 1.18
CA ILE A 492 -17.70 24.81 1.88
C ILE A 492 -17.21 26.11 1.25
N ALA A 493 -18.17 26.92 0.83
CA ALA A 493 -17.92 28.29 0.39
C ALA A 493 -18.31 29.27 1.49
N PHE A 494 -17.58 30.36 1.58
CA PHE A 494 -17.96 31.46 2.44
C PHE A 494 -17.61 32.80 1.81
N ALA A 495 -18.30 33.83 2.22
CA ALA A 495 -18.14 35.17 1.70
C ALA A 495 -18.25 36.21 2.79
N ARG A 496 -17.47 37.28 2.66
CA ARG A 496 -17.44 38.44 3.53
C ARG A 496 -17.37 39.71 2.70
N ASP A 497 -18.22 40.68 2.99
CA ASP A 497 -18.16 42.00 2.34
C ASP A 497 -17.17 42.88 3.09
N VAL A 498 -15.89 42.81 2.73
CA VAL A 498 -14.80 43.53 3.42
C VAL A 498 -14.87 45.03 3.22
N GLY A 499 -15.59 45.53 2.21
CA GLY A 499 -15.80 46.95 1.90
C GLY A 499 -17.04 47.57 2.48
N ASN A 500 -17.89 46.79 3.19
CA ASN A 500 -19.17 47.31 3.69
C ASN A 500 -18.98 48.44 4.72
N ALA A 501 -19.74 49.52 4.54
CA ALA A 501 -19.69 50.65 5.45
C ALA A 501 -20.23 50.30 6.85
N ASN A 502 -21.18 49.39 6.94
CA ASN A 502 -21.70 48.88 8.22
C ASN A 502 -20.71 47.87 8.79
N GLU A 503 -20.16 48.15 9.95
CA GLU A 503 -19.15 47.31 10.61
C GLU A 503 -19.66 45.91 10.91
N SER A 504 -20.90 45.76 11.34
CA SER A 504 -21.49 44.46 11.63
C SER A 504 -21.60 43.60 10.35
N LYS A 505 -22.09 44.17 9.25
CA LYS A 505 -22.12 43.50 7.93
C LYS A 505 -20.71 43.20 7.44
N ARG A 506 -19.77 44.16 7.57
CA ARG A 506 -18.36 43.97 7.18
C ARG A 506 -17.66 42.84 7.91
N ASN A 507 -18.04 42.57 9.14
CA ASN A 507 -17.45 41.50 9.98
C ASN A 507 -18.23 40.18 9.91
N THR A 508 -19.35 40.13 9.20
CA THR A 508 -20.16 38.92 9.04
C THR A 508 -19.61 38.09 7.85
N ILE A 509 -19.47 36.78 8.09
CA ILE A 509 -19.03 35.80 7.10
C ILE A 509 -20.19 34.84 6.89
N ASN A 510 -20.84 34.89 5.75
CA ASN A 510 -21.90 33.95 5.38
C ASN A 510 -21.28 32.65 4.86
N THR A 511 -21.79 31.50 5.29
CA THR A 511 -21.29 30.19 4.93
C THR A 511 -22.32 29.36 4.14
N LYS A 512 -21.85 28.55 3.20
CA LYS A 512 -22.70 27.71 2.37
C LYS A 512 -22.00 26.38 2.08
N VAL A 513 -22.68 25.27 2.30
CA VAL A 513 -22.22 23.95 1.86
C VAL A 513 -22.55 23.80 0.38
N LEU A 514 -21.53 23.66 -0.45
CA LEU A 514 -21.67 23.41 -1.90
C LEU A 514 -21.77 21.93 -2.21
N LYS A 515 -21.13 21.09 -1.40
CA LYS A 515 -21.13 19.64 -1.55
C LYS A 515 -20.94 18.97 -0.19
N CYS A 516 -21.72 17.94 0.07
CA CYS A 516 -21.45 16.96 1.13
C CYS A 516 -21.71 15.57 0.57
N ARG A 517 -20.67 14.74 0.51
CA ARG A 517 -20.81 13.38 -0.02
C ARG A 517 -21.52 12.45 0.95
N TYR A 518 -21.35 12.69 2.25
CA TYR A 518 -21.91 11.83 3.29
C TYR A 518 -23.43 12.00 3.43
N THR A 519 -23.93 13.24 3.56
CA THR A 519 -25.36 13.51 3.78
C THR A 519 -26.13 13.88 2.50
N GLY A 520 -25.42 14.37 1.48
CA GLY A 520 -26.03 15.00 0.30
C GLY A 520 -26.63 16.40 0.56
N LEU A 521 -26.57 16.91 1.80
CA LEU A 521 -27.15 18.20 2.17
C LEU A 521 -26.25 19.35 1.68
N THR A 522 -26.88 20.35 1.07
CA THR A 522 -26.22 21.55 0.55
C THR A 522 -27.00 22.82 0.98
N GLY A 523 -26.53 23.99 0.55
CA GLY A 523 -27.19 25.27 0.79
C GLY A 523 -26.60 26.08 1.99
N PRO A 524 -27.22 27.23 2.37
CA PRO A 524 -26.76 28.09 3.46
C PRO A 524 -26.53 27.30 4.75
N SER A 525 -25.49 27.63 5.47
CA SER A 525 -25.08 26.93 6.71
C SER A 525 -24.83 27.88 7.89
N GLY A 526 -25.34 29.09 7.82
CA GLY A 526 -25.26 30.08 8.87
C GLY A 526 -24.24 31.18 8.58
N ALA A 527 -24.09 32.07 9.52
CA ALA A 527 -23.14 33.16 9.51
C ALA A 527 -22.19 33.10 10.69
N LEU A 528 -20.98 33.58 10.50
CA LEU A 528 -19.96 33.77 11.53
C LEU A 528 -19.69 35.27 11.67
N LEU A 529 -19.33 35.70 12.87
CA LEU A 529 -18.95 37.08 13.15
C LEU A 529 -17.47 37.14 13.51
N TYR A 530 -16.68 37.91 12.76
CA TYR A 530 -15.30 38.17 13.12
C TYR A 530 -15.23 39.26 14.21
N ASN A 531 -14.62 38.91 15.32
CA ASN A 531 -14.37 39.84 16.43
C ASN A 531 -12.98 40.43 16.32
N PHE A 532 -12.88 41.71 15.98
CA PHE A 532 -11.59 42.35 15.75
C PHE A 532 -10.74 42.47 17.01
N SER A 533 -11.34 42.60 18.19
CA SER A 533 -10.57 42.73 19.44
C SER A 533 -9.90 41.42 19.86
N THR A 534 -10.53 40.29 19.60
CA THR A 534 -10.01 38.97 19.97
C THR A 534 -9.33 38.24 18.83
N GLY A 535 -9.57 38.64 17.58
CA GLY A 535 -9.14 37.92 16.39
C GLY A 535 -9.86 36.58 16.16
N ARG A 536 -10.95 36.32 16.90
CA ARG A 536 -11.72 35.07 16.92
C ARG A 536 -13.00 35.17 16.06
N LEU A 537 -13.58 34.03 15.80
CA LEU A 537 -14.89 33.90 15.17
C LEU A 537 -15.94 33.48 16.19
N ASP A 538 -17.09 34.16 16.13
CA ASP A 538 -18.26 33.87 16.93
C ASP A 538 -19.46 33.53 16.04
N LYS A 539 -20.59 33.13 16.65
CA LYS A 539 -21.84 32.94 15.92
C LYS A 539 -22.35 34.29 15.41
N GLY A 540 -22.52 34.41 14.11
CA GLY A 540 -23.07 35.59 13.46
C GLY A 540 -24.59 35.49 13.22
N THR A 541 -25.18 36.63 12.83
CA THR A 541 -26.56 36.69 12.33
C THR A 541 -26.52 36.72 10.81
N GLU A 542 -27.31 35.85 10.16
CA GLU A 542 -27.43 35.87 8.70
C GLU A 542 -28.06 37.19 8.24
N TYR A 543 -27.42 37.88 7.34
CA TYR A 543 -28.02 38.96 6.59
C TYR A 543 -28.46 38.40 5.23
N PRO A 544 -29.74 38.58 4.83
CA PRO A 544 -30.18 38.21 3.48
C PRO A 544 -29.30 38.91 2.46
N ASP A 545 -28.99 38.19 1.37
CA ASP A 545 -28.30 38.79 0.23
C ASP A 545 -29.27 39.85 -0.36
N ASP A 546 -28.87 41.12 -0.40
CA ASP A 546 -29.68 42.23 -0.93
C ASP A 546 -29.95 42.07 -2.48
N GLY A 547 -29.55 40.92 -3.06
CA GLY A 547 -29.67 40.62 -4.49
C GLY A 547 -30.91 39.88 -4.96
N ASP A 548 -31.79 39.39 -4.05
CA ASP A 548 -33.04 38.68 -4.38
C ASP A 548 -34.31 39.55 -4.33
N GLN A 549 -34.18 40.84 -4.61
CA GLN A 549 -35.35 41.66 -4.95
C GLN A 549 -35.34 41.86 -6.46
N GLU A 550 -36.20 41.09 -7.16
CA GLU A 550 -36.67 41.41 -8.52
C GLU A 550 -37.41 42.75 -8.55
#